data_ebc024100b7d97359f825fc9fdd31828
#
_entry.id   ebc024100b7d97359f825fc9fdd31828
#
_cell.length_a   1.000
_cell.length_b   1.000
_cell.length_c   1.000
_cell.angle_alpha   90.00
_cell.angle_beta   90.00
_cell.angle_gamma   90.00
#
_symmetry.space_group_name_H-M   'P 1'
#
loop_
_entity.id
_entity.type
_entity.pdbx_description
1 polymer ?
#
loop_
_entity_poly.entity_id
_entity_poly.type
_entity_poly.pdbx_seq_one_letter_code
_entity_poly.pdbx_strand_id
1 'polypeptide(L)'
;MSIKLPKIHLDSSNPEDTKKAKGLIGFLDGQTTNPSLVAKHPELQKRFAEGKKLTEVELLDFYRQVVSEIEKEIAGPISVEVNANWESTASDMLKQAEKMFTWGRNIYIKIPTTQEGVKAAHEFVKSGGRVNMTLVFTEEQAAAVYAATLPTKQPAFLSPFMGRWDDRGYNGLDLLKNILKMYRKFGKTPQAKNPNMRGKCHVQVLGASIRTIDHFYSSIFLGADIMTVPLSILYKWVEEEKWIPDEHYRVSQTGLKNIVYKDLQFNPDFSKYKIEKEDGSLLDEGLRRFAADWQKLLL
;
A
#
# COMPACT_ATOMS: atom_id res chain seq x y z
N MET A 1 -6.35 -5.10 27.08
CA MET A 1 -7.06 -5.42 25.81
C MET A 1 -6.20 -6.40 25.05
N SER A 2 -6.76 -7.49 24.52
CA SER A 2 -5.99 -8.39 23.67
C SER A 2 -5.60 -7.66 22.39
N ILE A 3 -4.30 -7.61 22.07
CA ILE A 3 -3.79 -7.05 20.82
C ILE A 3 -4.20 -8.02 19.72
N LYS A 4 -4.85 -7.49 18.68
CA LYS A 4 -5.33 -8.29 17.54
C LYS A 4 -4.30 -8.29 16.45
N LEU A 5 -3.98 -9.47 15.89
CA LEU A 5 -3.16 -9.58 14.72
C LEU A 5 -3.84 -8.87 13.53
N PRO A 6 -3.17 -7.91 12.85
CA PRO A 6 -3.65 -7.33 11.61
C PRO A 6 -3.78 -8.39 10.52
N LYS A 7 -4.49 -8.07 9.45
CA LYS A 7 -4.44 -8.91 8.25
C LYS A 7 -3.02 -8.89 7.66
N ILE A 8 -2.50 -10.06 7.33
CA ILE A 8 -1.17 -10.23 6.73
C ILE A 8 -1.29 -10.34 5.22
N HIS A 9 -0.78 -9.36 4.50
CA HIS A 9 -0.56 -9.41 3.08
C HIS A 9 0.92 -9.70 2.79
N LEU A 10 1.21 -10.44 1.73
CA LEU A 10 2.57 -10.61 1.25
C LEU A 10 2.96 -9.44 0.34
N ASP A 11 4.17 -8.90 0.46
CA ASP A 11 4.73 -7.91 -0.46
C ASP A 11 5.63 -8.60 -1.50
N SER A 12 5.02 -9.13 -2.56
CA SER A 12 5.71 -9.83 -3.65
C SER A 12 4.88 -9.84 -4.93
N SER A 13 5.54 -9.88 -6.09
CA SER A 13 4.95 -10.16 -7.40
C SER A 13 5.34 -11.54 -7.94
N ASN A 14 5.80 -12.44 -7.08
CA ASN A 14 6.15 -13.81 -7.45
C ASN A 14 5.16 -14.79 -6.84
N PRO A 15 4.37 -15.55 -7.65
CA PRO A 15 3.41 -16.54 -7.16
C PRO A 15 4.04 -17.64 -6.30
N GLU A 16 5.30 -17.99 -6.55
CA GLU A 16 6.01 -18.96 -5.72
C GLU A 16 6.26 -18.46 -4.29
N ASP A 17 6.45 -17.14 -4.11
CA ASP A 17 6.53 -16.56 -2.77
C ASP A 17 5.18 -16.62 -2.06
N THR A 18 4.07 -16.52 -2.81
CA THR A 18 2.71 -16.68 -2.27
C THR A 18 2.51 -18.07 -1.68
N LYS A 19 2.89 -19.11 -2.43
CA LYS A 19 2.83 -20.49 -1.96
C LYS A 19 3.69 -20.72 -0.73
N LYS A 20 4.94 -20.21 -0.76
CA LYS A 20 5.89 -20.31 0.37
C LYS A 20 5.34 -19.61 1.61
N ALA A 21 4.88 -18.36 1.49
CA ALA A 21 4.31 -17.61 2.61
C ALA A 21 3.11 -18.33 3.23
N LYS A 22 2.16 -18.81 2.39
CA LYS A 22 0.99 -19.55 2.84
C LYS A 22 1.36 -20.84 3.54
N GLY A 23 2.32 -21.61 3.01
CA GLY A 23 2.85 -22.81 3.65
C GLY A 23 3.55 -22.52 4.97
N LEU A 24 4.31 -21.42 5.04
CA LEU A 24 5.09 -21.02 6.20
C LEU A 24 4.24 -20.60 7.41
N ILE A 25 3.24 -19.73 7.18
CA ILE A 25 2.45 -19.19 8.30
C ILE A 25 1.07 -19.85 8.46
N GLY A 26 0.63 -20.67 7.48
CA GLY A 26 -0.62 -21.40 7.49
C GLY A 26 -1.84 -20.63 6.95
N PHE A 27 -1.69 -19.35 6.65
CA PHE A 27 -2.71 -18.48 6.07
C PHE A 27 -2.06 -17.33 5.29
N LEU A 28 -2.84 -16.62 4.47
CA LEU A 28 -2.43 -15.35 3.88
C LEU A 28 -3.69 -14.56 3.52
N ASP A 29 -3.83 -13.37 4.09
CA ASP A 29 -5.07 -12.58 3.95
C ASP A 29 -5.13 -11.78 2.65
N GLY A 30 -3.99 -11.58 1.96
CA GLY A 30 -3.91 -10.84 0.72
C GLY A 30 -2.48 -10.68 0.22
N GLN A 31 -2.32 -9.88 -0.83
CA GLN A 31 -1.00 -9.61 -1.41
C GLN A 31 -0.94 -8.24 -2.03
N THR A 32 0.23 -7.59 -1.96
CA THR A 32 0.51 -6.36 -2.69
C THR A 32 1.59 -6.59 -3.72
N THR A 33 1.37 -6.03 -4.89
CA THR A 33 2.34 -5.99 -5.99
C THR A 33 2.70 -4.53 -6.30
N ASN A 34 3.75 -4.30 -7.05
CA ASN A 34 4.14 -2.99 -7.55
C ASN A 34 5.12 -3.13 -8.73
N PRO A 35 5.37 -2.05 -9.52
CA PRO A 35 6.28 -2.10 -10.66
C PRO A 35 7.66 -2.64 -10.34
N SER A 36 8.26 -2.24 -9.22
CA SER A 36 9.58 -2.72 -8.80
C SER A 36 9.60 -4.22 -8.47
N LEU A 37 8.51 -4.76 -7.90
CA LEU A 37 8.39 -6.19 -7.61
C LEU A 37 8.15 -6.99 -8.88
N VAL A 38 7.35 -6.49 -9.81
CA VAL A 38 7.17 -7.09 -11.15
C VAL A 38 8.50 -7.14 -11.88
N ALA A 39 9.26 -6.05 -11.87
CA ALA A 39 10.59 -6.00 -12.48
C ALA A 39 11.57 -7.03 -11.91
N LYS A 40 11.42 -7.42 -10.64
CA LYS A 40 12.26 -8.44 -9.98
C LYS A 40 11.76 -9.86 -10.17
N HIS A 41 10.65 -10.08 -10.91
CA HIS A 41 10.15 -11.42 -11.15
C HIS A 41 11.23 -12.27 -11.85
N PRO A 42 11.52 -13.52 -11.38
CA PRO A 42 12.62 -14.33 -11.90
C PRO A 42 12.58 -14.53 -13.42
N GLU A 43 11.41 -14.71 -14.00
CA GLU A 43 11.24 -14.86 -15.45
C GLU A 43 11.64 -13.59 -16.21
N LEU A 44 11.24 -12.40 -15.72
CA LEU A 44 11.63 -11.13 -16.33
C LEU A 44 13.15 -10.90 -16.20
N GLN A 45 13.71 -11.20 -15.04
CA GLN A 45 15.16 -11.11 -14.83
C GLN A 45 15.93 -12.02 -15.80
N LYS A 46 15.43 -13.24 -16.04
CA LYS A 46 16.02 -14.15 -17.04
C LYS A 46 15.94 -13.58 -18.46
N ARG A 47 14.76 -13.06 -18.88
CA ARG A 47 14.59 -12.41 -20.19
C ARG A 47 15.54 -11.24 -20.38
N PHE A 48 15.75 -10.42 -19.34
CA PHE A 48 16.70 -9.30 -19.37
C PHE A 48 18.13 -9.75 -19.53
N ALA A 49 18.57 -10.78 -18.80
CA ALA A 49 19.90 -11.35 -18.94
C ALA A 49 20.17 -11.84 -20.37
N GLU A 50 19.10 -12.22 -21.09
CA GLU A 50 19.14 -12.59 -22.50
C GLU A 50 19.00 -11.39 -23.48
N GLY A 51 18.95 -10.14 -22.98
CA GLY A 51 18.79 -8.94 -23.78
C GLY A 51 17.38 -8.75 -24.36
N LYS A 52 16.38 -9.49 -23.88
CA LYS A 52 15.01 -9.45 -24.37
C LYS A 52 14.16 -8.47 -23.55
N LYS A 53 13.75 -7.39 -24.16
CA LYS A 53 12.78 -6.42 -23.58
C LYS A 53 11.38 -6.70 -24.09
N LEU A 54 10.39 -6.11 -23.45
CA LEU A 54 8.97 -6.32 -23.72
C LEU A 54 8.33 -5.06 -24.32
N THR A 55 7.31 -5.23 -25.11
CA THR A 55 6.35 -4.16 -25.39
C THR A 55 5.49 -3.90 -24.14
N GLU A 56 4.85 -2.75 -24.08
CA GLU A 56 3.93 -2.42 -22.98
C GLU A 56 2.78 -3.44 -22.86
N VAL A 57 2.28 -3.91 -24.00
CA VAL A 57 1.21 -4.92 -24.04
C VAL A 57 1.69 -6.24 -23.44
N GLU A 58 2.85 -6.74 -23.84
CA GLU A 58 3.43 -7.97 -23.30
C GLU A 58 3.71 -7.88 -21.81
N LEU A 59 4.17 -6.71 -21.33
CA LEU A 59 4.44 -6.49 -19.92
C LEU A 59 3.15 -6.47 -19.11
N LEU A 60 2.08 -5.83 -19.59
CA LEU A 60 0.77 -5.84 -18.94
C LEU A 60 0.15 -7.23 -18.94
N ASP A 61 0.28 -8.00 -20.02
CA ASP A 61 -0.21 -9.38 -20.10
C ASP A 61 0.56 -10.29 -19.14
N PHE A 62 1.88 -10.13 -19.04
CA PHE A 62 2.70 -10.82 -18.04
C PHE A 62 2.25 -10.47 -16.61
N TYR A 63 2.04 -9.19 -16.31
CA TYR A 63 1.58 -8.78 -14.99
C TYR A 63 0.19 -9.36 -14.67
N ARG A 64 -0.72 -9.37 -15.64
CA ARG A 64 -2.03 -10.01 -15.50
C ARG A 64 -1.90 -11.51 -15.22
N GLN A 65 -0.99 -12.22 -15.89
CA GLN A 65 -0.72 -13.62 -15.63
C GLN A 65 -0.26 -13.85 -14.21
N VAL A 66 0.72 -13.06 -13.73
CA VAL A 66 1.19 -13.11 -12.33
C VAL A 66 0.04 -12.93 -11.35
N VAL A 67 -0.83 -11.95 -11.57
CA VAL A 67 -2.01 -11.70 -10.71
C VAL A 67 -2.97 -12.90 -10.73
N SER A 68 -3.21 -13.49 -11.90
CA SER A 68 -4.05 -14.68 -12.03
C SER A 68 -3.48 -15.90 -11.29
N GLU A 69 -2.17 -16.07 -11.29
CA GLU A 69 -1.50 -17.14 -10.54
C GLU A 69 -1.59 -16.92 -9.03
N ILE A 70 -1.40 -15.68 -8.57
CA ILE A 70 -1.59 -15.32 -7.15
C ILE A 70 -3.05 -15.57 -6.73
N GLU A 71 -4.04 -15.23 -7.57
CA GLU A 71 -5.47 -15.44 -7.26
C GLU A 71 -5.85 -16.92 -7.07
N LYS A 72 -5.12 -17.84 -7.69
CA LYS A 72 -5.31 -19.29 -7.46
C LYS A 72 -4.89 -19.72 -6.06
N GLU A 73 -3.92 -19.01 -5.46
CA GLU A 73 -3.35 -19.36 -4.16
C GLU A 73 -4.09 -18.71 -3.00
N ILE A 74 -4.65 -17.50 -3.18
CA ILE A 74 -5.30 -16.74 -2.12
C ILE A 74 -6.68 -16.24 -2.56
N ALA A 75 -7.62 -16.22 -1.61
CA ALA A 75 -8.96 -15.64 -1.82
C ALA A 75 -9.05 -14.15 -1.44
N GLY A 76 -8.03 -13.62 -0.77
CA GLY A 76 -7.99 -12.26 -0.26
C GLY A 76 -7.71 -11.21 -1.33
N PRO A 77 -7.66 -9.92 -0.94
CA PRO A 77 -7.34 -8.82 -1.85
C PRO A 77 -5.96 -8.93 -2.48
N ILE A 78 -5.86 -8.62 -3.77
CA ILE A 78 -4.61 -8.46 -4.50
C ILE A 78 -4.52 -7.00 -4.94
N SER A 79 -3.51 -6.28 -4.46
CA SER A 79 -3.27 -4.90 -4.87
C SER A 79 -2.38 -4.85 -6.10
N VAL A 80 -2.90 -4.28 -7.20
CA VAL A 80 -2.25 -4.17 -8.51
C VAL A 80 -2.01 -2.69 -8.81
N GLU A 81 -0.76 -2.29 -9.04
CA GLU A 81 -0.39 -0.89 -9.16
C GLU A 81 -0.36 -0.40 -10.59
N VAL A 82 -1.02 0.75 -10.85
CA VAL A 82 -0.91 1.46 -12.11
C VAL A 82 0.50 2.01 -12.32
N ASN A 83 0.94 2.07 -13.57
CA ASN A 83 2.16 2.78 -13.90
C ASN A 83 1.87 4.28 -13.98
N ALA A 84 2.53 5.07 -13.15
CA ALA A 84 2.32 6.52 -13.08
C ALA A 84 3.61 7.27 -12.73
N ASN A 85 3.68 8.50 -13.18
CA ASN A 85 4.70 9.48 -12.85
C ASN A 85 4.03 10.84 -12.55
N TRP A 86 4.81 11.93 -12.43
CA TRP A 86 4.25 13.25 -12.14
C TRP A 86 3.43 13.85 -13.28
N GLU A 87 3.64 13.42 -14.50
CA GLU A 87 2.94 13.87 -15.70
C GLU A 87 1.63 13.08 -15.93
N SER A 88 1.44 11.97 -15.20
CA SER A 88 0.24 11.14 -15.32
C SER A 88 -0.99 11.86 -14.79
N THR A 89 -2.00 11.99 -15.62
CA THR A 89 -3.28 12.60 -15.25
C THR A 89 -4.19 11.60 -14.52
N ALA A 90 -5.21 12.12 -13.84
CA ALA A 90 -6.25 11.27 -13.24
C ALA A 90 -6.92 10.37 -14.30
N SER A 91 -7.15 10.89 -15.51
CA SER A 91 -7.73 10.12 -16.63
C SER A 91 -6.84 8.95 -17.06
N ASP A 92 -5.52 9.15 -17.11
CA ASP A 92 -4.58 8.08 -17.50
C ASP A 92 -4.57 6.96 -16.48
N MET A 93 -4.54 7.32 -15.19
CA MET A 93 -4.61 6.34 -14.10
C MET A 93 -5.95 5.61 -14.06
N LEU A 94 -7.08 6.31 -14.32
CA LEU A 94 -8.40 5.69 -14.39
C LEU A 94 -8.51 4.65 -15.51
N LYS A 95 -8.03 4.96 -16.72
CA LYS A 95 -8.02 4.01 -17.84
C LYS A 95 -7.26 2.72 -17.50
N GLN A 96 -6.10 2.85 -16.86
CA GLN A 96 -5.35 1.69 -16.38
C GLN A 96 -6.12 0.95 -15.28
N ALA A 97 -6.67 1.69 -14.29
CA ALA A 97 -7.43 1.14 -13.18
C ALA A 97 -8.63 0.30 -13.66
N GLU A 98 -9.43 0.81 -14.58
CA GLU A 98 -10.58 0.11 -15.16
C GLU A 98 -10.18 -1.20 -15.83
N LYS A 99 -9.11 -1.19 -16.64
CA LYS A 99 -8.57 -2.38 -17.28
C LYS A 99 -8.06 -3.39 -16.25
N MET A 100 -7.23 -2.97 -15.31
CA MET A 100 -6.62 -3.85 -14.30
C MET A 100 -7.64 -4.39 -13.31
N PHE A 101 -8.71 -3.66 -13.02
CA PHE A 101 -9.76 -4.09 -12.11
C PHE A 101 -10.51 -5.35 -12.59
N THR A 102 -10.47 -5.62 -13.90
CA THR A 102 -11.05 -6.83 -14.50
C THR A 102 -10.15 -8.07 -14.41
N TRP A 103 -8.93 -7.96 -13.86
CA TRP A 103 -7.97 -9.06 -13.85
C TRP A 103 -8.28 -10.17 -12.84
N GLY A 104 -9.16 -9.90 -11.87
CA GLY A 104 -9.57 -10.89 -10.87
C GLY A 104 -10.73 -10.39 -10.01
N ARG A 105 -11.21 -11.25 -9.11
CA ARG A 105 -12.40 -10.99 -8.29
C ARG A 105 -12.17 -9.98 -7.16
N ASN A 106 -10.98 -10.03 -6.54
CA ASN A 106 -10.64 -9.24 -5.36
C ASN A 106 -9.49 -8.27 -5.62
N ILE A 107 -9.49 -7.62 -6.79
CA ILE A 107 -8.48 -6.63 -7.16
C ILE A 107 -8.73 -5.33 -6.43
N TYR A 108 -7.67 -4.76 -5.87
CA TYR A 108 -7.56 -3.40 -5.39
C TYR A 108 -6.57 -2.66 -6.27
N ILE A 109 -7.00 -1.58 -6.90
CA ILE A 109 -6.10 -0.79 -7.73
C ILE A 109 -5.23 0.07 -6.84
N LYS A 110 -3.92 -0.12 -6.97
CA LYS A 110 -2.92 0.64 -6.22
C LYS A 110 -2.56 1.89 -7.01
N ILE A 111 -2.82 3.07 -6.43
CA ILE A 111 -2.68 4.37 -7.08
C ILE A 111 -1.73 5.22 -6.23
N PRO A 112 -0.68 5.85 -6.81
CA PRO A 112 0.18 6.77 -6.08
C PRO A 112 -0.59 7.96 -5.54
N THR A 113 -0.27 8.37 -4.31
CA THR A 113 -0.97 9.47 -3.64
C THR A 113 -0.37 10.81 -4.06
N THR A 114 -0.52 11.14 -5.34
CA THR A 114 -0.35 12.48 -5.91
C THR A 114 -1.70 13.20 -5.93
N GLN A 115 -1.73 14.50 -6.26
CA GLN A 115 -2.99 15.23 -6.42
C GLN A 115 -3.88 14.60 -7.50
N GLU A 116 -3.30 14.21 -8.64
CA GLU A 116 -4.02 13.52 -9.72
C GLU A 116 -4.42 12.09 -9.32
N GLY A 117 -3.57 11.38 -8.56
CA GLY A 117 -3.91 10.05 -8.04
C GLY A 117 -5.08 10.07 -7.07
N VAL A 118 -5.17 11.09 -6.21
CA VAL A 118 -6.32 11.26 -5.30
C VAL A 118 -7.61 11.56 -6.07
N LYS A 119 -7.56 12.36 -7.14
CA LYS A 119 -8.69 12.58 -8.05
C LYS A 119 -9.12 11.28 -8.75
N ALA A 120 -8.17 10.53 -9.28
CA ALA A 120 -8.45 9.23 -9.90
C ALA A 120 -9.12 8.27 -8.92
N ALA A 121 -8.60 8.17 -7.69
CA ALA A 121 -9.18 7.33 -6.65
C ALA A 121 -10.63 7.74 -6.31
N HIS A 122 -10.90 9.04 -6.20
CA HIS A 122 -12.26 9.55 -5.94
C HIS A 122 -13.26 9.09 -7.01
N GLU A 123 -12.95 9.30 -8.28
CA GLU A 123 -13.82 8.90 -9.38
C GLU A 123 -13.95 7.36 -9.46
N PHE A 124 -12.86 6.64 -9.24
CA PHE A 124 -12.87 5.19 -9.29
C PHE A 124 -13.72 4.55 -8.18
N VAL A 125 -13.66 5.06 -6.93
CA VAL A 125 -14.50 4.51 -5.85
C VAL A 125 -15.97 4.90 -6.03
N LYS A 126 -16.29 6.04 -6.63
CA LYS A 126 -17.67 6.42 -7.00
C LYS A 126 -18.27 5.44 -8.00
N SER A 127 -17.49 4.94 -8.96
CA SER A 127 -17.92 3.93 -9.92
C SER A 127 -17.98 2.50 -9.32
N GLY A 128 -17.61 2.32 -8.05
CA GLY A 128 -17.62 1.03 -7.36
C GLY A 128 -16.27 0.32 -7.35
N GLY A 129 -15.22 0.97 -7.80
CA GLY A 129 -13.84 0.47 -7.75
C GLY A 129 -13.30 0.36 -6.32
N ARG A 130 -12.26 -0.43 -6.15
CA ARG A 130 -11.54 -0.63 -4.88
C ARG A 130 -10.11 -0.13 -5.03
N VAL A 131 -9.66 0.69 -4.08
CA VAL A 131 -8.33 1.34 -4.15
C VAL A 131 -7.44 0.98 -2.98
N ASN A 132 -6.14 0.93 -3.25
CA ASN A 132 -5.06 0.97 -2.27
C ASN A 132 -4.18 2.20 -2.59
N MET A 133 -4.30 3.26 -1.82
CA MET A 133 -3.53 4.48 -2.02
C MET A 133 -2.11 4.29 -1.50
N THR A 134 -1.13 4.42 -2.38
CA THR A 134 0.28 4.08 -2.10
C THR A 134 1.21 5.29 -2.15
N LEU A 135 2.46 5.09 -1.74
CA LEU A 135 3.45 6.16 -1.61
C LEU A 135 2.95 7.27 -0.67
N VAL A 136 2.42 6.86 0.47
CA VAL A 136 1.97 7.79 1.51
C VAL A 136 3.10 8.05 2.49
N PHE A 137 3.44 9.34 2.65
CA PHE A 137 4.54 9.80 3.47
C PHE A 137 4.15 10.94 4.43
N THR A 138 2.94 11.48 4.32
CA THR A 138 2.47 12.59 5.16
C THR A 138 1.04 12.41 5.63
N GLU A 139 0.67 13.10 6.71
CA GLU A 139 -0.71 13.15 7.20
C GLU A 139 -1.62 13.90 6.22
N GLU A 140 -1.11 14.89 5.47
CA GLU A 140 -1.87 15.59 4.43
C GLU A 140 -2.31 14.66 3.31
N GLN A 141 -1.40 13.79 2.82
CA GLN A 141 -1.76 12.75 1.86
C GLN A 141 -2.84 11.82 2.41
N ALA A 142 -2.67 11.36 3.65
CA ALA A 142 -3.64 10.48 4.29
C ALA A 142 -5.00 11.17 4.49
N ALA A 143 -5.03 12.46 4.85
CA ALA A 143 -6.26 13.23 5.00
C ALA A 143 -6.98 13.42 3.66
N ALA A 144 -6.23 13.70 2.58
CA ALA A 144 -6.77 13.77 1.22
C ALA A 144 -7.44 12.46 0.80
N VAL A 145 -6.76 11.33 1.05
CA VAL A 145 -7.29 9.99 0.75
C VAL A 145 -8.56 9.71 1.56
N TYR A 146 -8.57 10.04 2.85
CA TYR A 146 -9.75 9.85 3.68
C TYR A 146 -10.97 10.58 3.09
N ALA A 147 -10.81 11.84 2.71
CA ALA A 147 -11.90 12.63 2.11
C ALA A 147 -12.30 12.12 0.72
N ALA A 148 -11.32 11.82 -0.14
CA ALA A 148 -11.57 11.38 -1.52
C ALA A 148 -12.28 10.03 -1.58
N THR A 149 -12.02 9.13 -0.64
CA THR A 149 -12.58 7.78 -0.63
C THR A 149 -13.88 7.65 0.17
N LEU A 150 -14.46 8.74 0.69
CA LEU A 150 -15.77 8.73 1.37
C LEU A 150 -16.89 8.02 0.59
N PRO A 151 -16.98 8.11 -0.75
CA PRO A 151 -18.04 7.43 -1.50
C PRO A 151 -17.89 5.90 -1.61
N THR A 152 -16.79 5.32 -1.14
CA THR A 152 -16.51 3.88 -1.34
C THR A 152 -17.59 2.98 -0.75
N LYS A 153 -17.86 1.86 -1.41
CA LYS A 153 -18.76 0.79 -0.93
C LYS A 153 -18.02 -0.34 -0.23
N GLN A 154 -16.71 -0.40 -0.37
CA GLN A 154 -15.81 -1.37 0.24
C GLN A 154 -14.67 -0.59 0.93
N PRO A 155 -14.03 -1.10 1.97
CA PRO A 155 -12.91 -0.39 2.58
C PRO A 155 -11.83 -0.04 1.55
N ALA A 156 -11.43 1.22 1.48
CA ALA A 156 -10.23 1.63 0.77
C ALA A 156 -8.99 1.28 1.62
N PHE A 157 -7.85 1.02 1.00
CA PHE A 157 -6.59 0.83 1.71
C PHE A 157 -5.72 2.06 1.56
N LEU A 158 -4.93 2.34 2.59
CA LEU A 158 -3.91 3.38 2.60
C LEU A 158 -2.59 2.77 3.04
N SER A 159 -1.56 2.92 2.22
CA SER A 159 -0.23 2.33 2.45
C SER A 159 0.81 3.37 2.86
N PRO A 160 0.99 3.70 4.16
CA PRO A 160 2.11 4.51 4.65
C PRO A 160 3.42 3.73 4.52
N PHE A 161 4.45 4.37 3.98
CA PHE A 161 5.75 3.78 3.70
C PHE A 161 6.75 4.07 4.82
N MET A 162 6.73 3.26 5.88
CA MET A 162 7.54 3.47 7.08
C MET A 162 9.04 3.41 6.81
N GLY A 163 9.53 2.30 6.25
CA GLY A 163 10.97 2.07 6.06
C GLY A 163 11.68 3.08 5.14
N ARG A 164 10.93 3.86 4.35
CA ARG A 164 11.51 4.95 3.55
C ARG A 164 11.85 6.17 4.40
N TRP A 165 11.09 6.44 5.46
CA TRP A 165 11.42 7.48 6.42
C TRP A 165 12.67 7.12 7.22
N ASP A 166 12.84 5.83 7.56
CA ASP A 166 14.04 5.37 8.26
C ASP A 166 15.30 5.61 7.42
N ASP A 167 15.24 5.43 6.09
CA ASP A 167 16.34 5.76 5.17
C ASP A 167 16.75 7.24 5.22
N ARG A 168 15.85 8.12 5.67
CA ARG A 168 16.07 9.56 5.84
C ARG A 168 16.43 9.96 7.27
N GLY A 169 16.61 8.97 8.16
CA GLY A 169 16.93 9.21 9.56
C GLY A 169 15.75 9.62 10.44
N TYR A 170 14.52 9.37 9.99
CA TYR A 170 13.28 9.61 10.75
C TYR A 170 12.58 8.31 11.09
N ASN A 171 11.91 8.24 12.23
CA ASN A 171 11.18 7.08 12.67
C ASN A 171 9.86 6.91 11.88
N GLY A 172 9.87 6.05 10.88
CA GLY A 172 8.69 5.80 10.04
C GLY A 172 7.48 5.22 10.77
N LEU A 173 7.68 4.59 11.93
CA LEU A 173 6.57 4.12 12.78
C LEU A 173 5.72 5.28 13.31
N ASP A 174 6.30 6.48 13.47
CA ASP A 174 5.53 7.65 13.86
C ASP A 174 4.52 8.04 12.77
N LEU A 175 4.85 7.89 11.48
CA LEU A 175 3.89 8.13 10.39
C LEU A 175 2.66 7.22 10.53
N LEU A 176 2.87 5.91 10.75
CA LEU A 176 1.77 4.96 10.97
C LEU A 176 0.93 5.36 12.19
N LYS A 177 1.57 5.62 13.31
CA LYS A 177 0.94 6.05 14.56
C LYS A 177 0.11 7.33 14.39
N ASN A 178 0.67 8.31 13.70
CA ASN A 178 0.05 9.60 13.45
C ASN A 178 -1.19 9.47 12.56
N ILE A 179 -1.11 8.70 11.48
CA ILE A 179 -2.25 8.42 10.59
C ILE A 179 -3.36 7.69 11.34
N LEU A 180 -3.05 6.65 12.09
CA LEU A 180 -4.04 5.92 12.90
C LEU A 180 -4.73 6.83 13.93
N LYS A 181 -3.97 7.73 14.59
CA LYS A 181 -4.50 8.73 15.51
C LYS A 181 -5.45 9.70 14.79
N MET A 182 -5.03 10.23 13.64
CA MET A 182 -5.82 11.15 12.83
C MET A 182 -7.13 10.51 12.36
N TYR A 183 -7.10 9.29 11.85
CA TYR A 183 -8.30 8.59 11.38
C TYR A 183 -9.28 8.27 12.50
N ARG A 184 -8.79 7.93 13.70
CA ARG A 184 -9.64 7.80 14.90
C ARG A 184 -10.33 9.12 15.27
N LYS A 185 -9.65 10.28 15.08
CA LYS A 185 -10.23 11.61 15.27
C LYS A 185 -11.27 11.90 14.19
N PHE A 186 -10.96 11.69 12.92
CA PHE A 186 -11.87 11.91 11.80
C PHE A 186 -13.14 11.06 11.93
N GLY A 187 -13.05 9.81 12.30
CA GLY A 187 -14.19 8.90 12.48
C GLY A 187 -15.21 9.37 13.54
N LYS A 188 -14.83 10.31 14.43
CA LYS A 188 -15.75 10.95 15.37
C LYS A 188 -16.51 12.15 14.75
N THR A 189 -16.07 12.66 13.62
CA THR A 189 -16.66 13.81 12.92
C THR A 189 -17.86 13.34 12.08
N PRO A 190 -19.08 13.88 12.25
CA PRO A 190 -20.25 13.41 11.50
C PRO A 190 -20.08 13.44 9.98
N GLN A 191 -19.46 14.50 9.44
CA GLN A 191 -19.22 14.69 8.01
C GLN A 191 -18.18 13.72 7.43
N ALA A 192 -17.39 13.08 8.28
CA ALA A 192 -16.36 12.10 7.89
C ALA A 192 -16.90 10.66 7.88
N LYS A 193 -18.16 10.44 8.19
CA LYS A 193 -18.77 9.11 8.24
C LYS A 193 -19.22 8.67 6.87
N ASN A 194 -18.74 7.51 6.43
CA ASN A 194 -19.26 6.87 5.23
C ASN A 194 -20.53 6.06 5.57
N PRO A 195 -21.70 6.38 4.97
CA PRO A 195 -22.94 5.69 5.26
C PRO A 195 -22.92 4.20 4.89
N ASN A 196 -22.10 3.80 3.92
CA ASN A 196 -21.98 2.41 3.47
C ASN A 196 -21.22 1.53 4.48
N MET A 197 -20.49 2.09 5.43
CA MET A 197 -19.56 1.36 6.31
C MET A 197 -20.12 1.04 7.71
N ARG A 198 -21.40 1.33 7.97
CA ARG A 198 -22.09 1.02 9.23
C ARG A 198 -21.30 1.43 10.48
N GLY A 199 -20.73 2.63 10.47
CA GLY A 199 -19.95 3.19 11.58
C GLY A 199 -18.48 2.73 11.68
N LYS A 200 -18.01 1.85 10.78
CA LYS A 200 -16.58 1.52 10.66
C LYS A 200 -15.84 2.56 9.83
N CYS A 201 -14.55 2.71 10.06
CA CYS A 201 -13.70 3.51 9.19
C CYS A 201 -13.71 2.91 7.78
N HIS A 202 -13.90 3.77 6.77
CA HIS A 202 -13.92 3.35 5.37
C HIS A 202 -12.51 3.22 4.76
N VAL A 203 -11.48 3.69 5.48
CA VAL A 203 -10.09 3.51 5.10
C VAL A 203 -9.42 2.59 6.11
N GLN A 204 -8.83 1.50 5.64
CA GLN A 204 -7.98 0.60 6.42
C GLN A 204 -6.51 0.98 6.20
N VAL A 205 -5.78 1.17 7.30
CA VAL A 205 -4.37 1.52 7.24
C VAL A 205 -3.54 0.26 7.05
N LEU A 206 -2.83 0.19 5.93
CA LEU A 206 -1.98 -0.91 5.52
C LEU A 206 -0.52 -0.52 5.72
N GLY A 207 0.09 -0.94 6.83
CA GLY A 207 1.51 -0.70 7.08
C GLY A 207 2.38 -1.29 5.97
N ALA A 208 3.14 -0.44 5.29
CA ALA A 208 3.95 -0.80 4.13
C ALA A 208 5.43 -0.42 4.30
N SER A 209 6.27 -0.96 3.40
CA SER A 209 7.73 -0.79 3.50
C SER A 209 8.27 -1.31 4.84
N ILE A 210 7.75 -2.45 5.29
CA ILE A 210 8.22 -3.17 6.49
C ILE A 210 9.57 -3.79 6.15
N ARG A 211 10.62 -3.48 6.94
CA ARG A 211 11.99 -3.91 6.67
C ARG A 211 12.62 -4.71 7.80
N THR A 212 12.07 -4.58 8.99
CA THR A 212 12.58 -5.23 10.19
C THR A 212 11.47 -5.95 10.92
N ILE A 213 11.84 -6.90 11.78
CA ILE A 213 10.87 -7.56 12.65
C ILE A 213 10.28 -6.56 13.65
N ASP A 214 11.04 -5.53 14.05
CA ASP A 214 10.54 -4.44 14.89
C ASP A 214 9.45 -3.62 14.22
N HIS A 215 9.57 -3.34 12.89
CA HIS A 215 8.48 -2.73 12.13
C HIS A 215 7.23 -3.60 12.15
N PHE A 216 7.40 -4.92 12.03
CA PHE A 216 6.30 -5.88 12.06
C PHE A 216 5.59 -5.86 13.42
N TYR A 217 6.31 -6.05 14.51
CA TYR A 217 5.74 -6.06 15.87
C TYR A 217 5.17 -4.70 16.25
N SER A 218 5.86 -3.61 15.95
CA SER A 218 5.36 -2.27 16.24
C SER A 218 4.07 -1.96 15.48
N SER A 219 3.94 -2.43 14.24
CA SER A 219 2.70 -2.24 13.47
C SER A 219 1.52 -3.02 14.07
N ILE A 220 1.75 -4.22 14.61
CA ILE A 220 0.75 -4.98 15.37
C ILE A 220 0.34 -4.19 16.63
N PHE A 221 1.32 -3.73 17.41
CA PHE A 221 1.10 -3.02 18.67
C PHE A 221 0.36 -1.69 18.47
N LEU A 222 0.70 -0.94 17.41
CA LEU A 222 0.05 0.33 17.07
C LEU A 222 -1.37 0.14 16.55
N GLY A 223 -1.73 -1.08 16.15
CA GLY A 223 -3.07 -1.44 15.68
C GLY A 223 -3.31 -1.07 14.23
N ALA A 224 -2.35 -1.33 13.34
CA ALA A 224 -2.58 -1.33 11.90
C ALA A 224 -3.73 -2.27 11.55
N ASP A 225 -4.53 -1.96 10.53
CA ASP A 225 -5.60 -2.85 10.08
C ASP A 225 -5.04 -4.02 9.25
N ILE A 226 -4.03 -3.71 8.44
CA ILE A 226 -3.37 -4.62 7.50
C ILE A 226 -1.87 -4.33 7.55
N MET A 227 -1.04 -5.31 7.23
CA MET A 227 0.39 -5.13 6.96
C MET A 227 0.77 -5.84 5.67
N THR A 228 1.59 -5.22 4.83
CA THR A 228 2.22 -5.92 3.71
C THR A 228 3.68 -6.20 4.04
N VAL A 229 4.01 -7.48 4.05
CA VAL A 229 5.21 -8.02 4.70
C VAL A 229 6.04 -8.78 3.68
N PRO A 230 7.35 -8.48 3.52
CA PRO A 230 8.24 -9.30 2.71
C PRO A 230 8.37 -10.72 3.28
N LEU A 231 8.57 -11.70 2.40
CA LEU A 231 8.72 -13.11 2.79
C LEU A 231 9.84 -13.32 3.84
N SER A 232 10.93 -12.56 3.74
CA SER A 232 12.04 -12.62 4.69
C SER A 232 11.66 -12.24 6.13
N ILE A 233 10.70 -11.34 6.31
CA ILE A 233 10.19 -10.99 7.65
C ILE A 233 9.24 -12.05 8.17
N LEU A 234 8.45 -12.70 7.29
CA LEU A 234 7.62 -13.84 7.69
C LEU A 234 8.44 -15.02 8.17
N TYR A 235 9.60 -15.29 7.56
CA TYR A 235 10.55 -16.29 8.06
C TYR A 235 11.02 -15.97 9.48
N LYS A 236 11.46 -14.73 9.74
CA LYS A 236 11.88 -14.28 11.07
C LYS A 236 10.74 -14.42 12.10
N TRP A 237 9.52 -14.06 11.72
CA TRP A 237 8.36 -14.21 12.61
C TRP A 237 8.10 -15.68 13.00
N VAL A 238 8.29 -16.60 12.06
CA VAL A 238 8.16 -18.04 12.35
C VAL A 238 9.32 -18.56 13.21
N GLU A 239 10.55 -18.10 12.97
CA GLU A 239 11.71 -18.39 13.82
C GLU A 239 11.51 -17.93 15.27
N GLU A 240 10.74 -16.86 15.48
CA GLU A 240 10.33 -16.35 16.78
C GLU A 240 8.96 -16.93 17.26
N GLU A 241 8.64 -18.16 16.83
CA GLU A 241 7.44 -18.92 17.22
C GLU A 241 6.11 -18.18 16.99
N LYS A 242 6.08 -17.28 16.01
CA LYS A 242 4.93 -16.41 15.66
C LYS A 242 4.47 -15.56 16.84
N TRP A 243 5.44 -15.08 17.64
CA TRP A 243 5.14 -14.23 18.76
C TRP A 243 4.29 -13.01 18.36
N ILE A 244 3.37 -12.62 19.26
CA ILE A 244 2.51 -11.45 19.09
C ILE A 244 2.76 -10.53 20.29
N PRO A 245 3.03 -9.22 20.05
CA PRO A 245 3.23 -8.25 21.12
C PRO A 245 2.07 -8.22 22.12
N ASP A 246 2.40 -8.12 23.38
CA ASP A 246 1.45 -7.94 24.47
C ASP A 246 1.45 -6.48 24.98
N GLU A 247 0.76 -6.20 26.08
CA GLU A 247 0.68 -4.88 26.70
C GLU A 247 1.99 -4.35 27.27
N HIS A 248 2.97 -5.22 27.47
CA HIS A 248 4.31 -4.86 27.96
C HIS A 248 5.27 -4.49 26.82
N TYR A 249 4.89 -4.79 25.56
CA TYR A 249 5.69 -4.40 24.40
C TYR A 249 5.87 -2.88 24.33
N ARG A 250 7.03 -2.47 23.95
CA ARG A 250 7.35 -1.05 23.69
C ARG A 250 7.84 -0.92 22.27
N VAL A 251 7.25 0.02 21.53
CA VAL A 251 7.71 0.37 20.19
C VAL A 251 9.19 0.70 20.25
N SER A 252 9.99 0.04 19.43
CA SER A 252 11.44 0.23 19.41
C SER A 252 11.79 1.70 19.15
N GLN A 253 12.62 2.27 20.01
CA GLN A 253 13.22 3.58 19.78
C GLN A 253 14.51 3.36 19.02
N THR A 254 14.46 3.62 17.73
CA THR A 254 15.55 3.31 16.80
C THR A 254 16.70 4.33 16.82
N GLY A 255 16.66 5.34 17.69
CA GLY A 255 17.60 6.50 17.63
C GLY A 255 17.31 7.45 16.47
N LEU A 256 16.27 7.20 15.69
CA LEU A 256 15.83 8.05 14.57
C LEU A 256 15.07 9.29 15.09
N LYS A 257 15.02 10.34 14.28
CA LYS A 257 14.27 11.56 14.58
C LYS A 257 12.77 11.28 14.53
N ASN A 258 12.01 11.85 15.46
CA ASN A 258 10.55 11.70 15.47
C ASN A 258 9.91 12.48 14.31
N ILE A 259 8.85 11.87 13.72
CA ILE A 259 7.92 12.58 12.84
C ILE A 259 6.81 13.16 13.72
N VAL A 260 6.79 14.51 13.81
CA VAL A 260 5.85 15.22 14.67
C VAL A 260 4.42 15.12 14.11
N TYR A 261 3.45 14.77 14.96
CA TYR A 261 2.04 14.71 14.58
C TYR A 261 1.50 16.08 14.17
N LYS A 262 0.87 16.15 12.99
CA LYS A 262 0.13 17.33 12.53
C LYS A 262 -1.36 17.15 12.83
N ASP A 263 -1.92 18.02 13.66
CA ASP A 263 -3.32 17.96 14.07
C ASP A 263 -4.25 18.56 13.01
N LEU A 264 -4.38 17.87 11.89
CA LEU A 264 -5.24 18.28 10.80
C LEU A 264 -6.72 18.21 11.18
N GLN A 265 -7.50 19.19 10.70
CA GLN A 265 -8.95 19.13 10.77
C GLN A 265 -9.49 18.45 9.52
N PHE A 266 -10.55 17.65 9.69
CA PHE A 266 -11.20 17.01 8.56
C PHE A 266 -11.88 18.05 7.65
N ASN A 267 -11.63 17.95 6.35
CA ASN A 267 -12.32 18.68 5.31
C ASN A 267 -12.89 17.67 4.29
N PRO A 268 -14.19 17.67 3.99
CA PRO A 268 -14.77 16.76 3.01
C PRO A 268 -14.31 17.04 1.56
N ASP A 269 -13.88 18.25 1.27
CA ASP A 269 -13.27 18.61 -0.01
C ASP A 269 -11.80 18.21 -0.02
N PHE A 270 -11.52 17.06 -0.63
CA PHE A 270 -10.15 16.52 -0.71
C PHE A 270 -9.19 17.44 -1.48
N SER A 271 -9.68 18.34 -2.33
CA SER A 271 -8.83 19.28 -3.08
C SER A 271 -8.18 20.35 -2.21
N LYS A 272 -8.67 20.50 -0.96
CA LYS A 272 -8.08 21.41 0.03
C LYS A 272 -6.81 20.88 0.66
N TYR A 273 -6.58 19.57 0.60
CA TYR A 273 -5.30 18.96 0.97
C TYR A 273 -4.38 18.99 -0.24
N LYS A 274 -3.35 19.83 -0.18
CA LYS A 274 -2.42 19.99 -1.30
C LYS A 274 -1.29 18.98 -1.24
N ILE A 275 -1.08 18.28 -2.34
CA ILE A 275 0.00 17.32 -2.53
C ILE A 275 0.84 17.83 -3.69
N GLU A 276 1.81 18.65 -3.35
CA GLU A 276 2.66 19.33 -4.34
C GLU A 276 3.86 18.46 -4.72
N LYS A 277 4.32 18.65 -5.95
CA LYS A 277 5.60 18.08 -6.39
C LYS A 277 6.71 18.83 -5.67
N GLU A 278 7.52 18.09 -4.93
CA GLU A 278 8.73 18.58 -4.30
C GLU A 278 9.87 17.67 -4.71
N ASP A 279 10.83 18.23 -5.46
CA ASP A 279 11.97 17.46 -5.97
C ASP A 279 12.81 16.89 -4.81
N GLY A 280 13.11 15.60 -4.90
CA GLY A 280 13.83 14.86 -3.87
C GLY A 280 13.00 14.53 -2.62
N SER A 281 11.69 14.81 -2.60
CA SER A 281 10.80 14.27 -1.57
C SER A 281 10.67 12.75 -1.69
N LEU A 282 10.23 12.09 -0.61
CA LEU A 282 10.02 10.63 -0.62
C LEU A 282 8.97 10.20 -1.66
N LEU A 283 7.96 11.05 -1.91
CA LEU A 283 6.95 10.81 -2.94
C LEU A 283 7.58 10.90 -4.34
N ASP A 284 8.39 11.94 -4.60
CA ASP A 284 9.10 12.12 -5.87
C ASP A 284 10.04 10.94 -6.16
N GLU A 285 10.86 10.56 -5.19
CA GLU A 285 11.76 9.40 -5.32
C GLU A 285 10.99 8.10 -5.55
N GLY A 286 9.87 7.91 -4.85
CA GLY A 286 9.02 6.73 -5.00
C GLY A 286 8.45 6.60 -6.41
N LEU A 287 7.88 7.69 -6.92
CA LEU A 287 7.32 7.77 -8.28
C LEU A 287 8.39 7.55 -9.34
N ARG A 288 9.51 8.28 -9.27
CA ARG A 288 10.63 8.12 -10.22
C ARG A 288 11.15 6.70 -10.24
N ARG A 289 11.30 6.08 -9.08
CA ARG A 289 11.78 4.71 -8.97
C ARG A 289 10.82 3.71 -9.60
N PHE A 290 9.52 3.77 -9.28
CA PHE A 290 8.54 2.83 -9.83
C PHE A 290 8.41 2.98 -11.35
N ALA A 291 8.36 4.23 -11.83
CA ALA A 291 8.35 4.51 -13.26
C ALA A 291 9.63 4.02 -13.95
N ALA A 292 10.81 4.26 -13.36
CA ALA A 292 12.08 3.80 -13.92
C ALA A 292 12.19 2.27 -13.93
N ASP A 293 11.74 1.59 -12.85
CA ASP A 293 11.75 0.13 -12.80
C ASP A 293 10.82 -0.48 -13.86
N TRP A 294 9.67 0.15 -14.12
CA TRP A 294 8.76 -0.23 -15.20
C TRP A 294 9.38 0.02 -16.58
N GLN A 295 9.93 1.22 -16.80
CA GLN A 295 10.51 1.62 -18.09
C GLN A 295 11.71 0.76 -18.51
N LYS A 296 12.51 0.28 -17.55
CA LYS A 296 13.63 -0.65 -17.85
C LYS A 296 13.18 -1.94 -18.52
N LEU A 297 11.93 -2.35 -18.32
CA LEU A 297 11.33 -3.56 -18.87
C LEU A 297 10.91 -3.40 -20.32
N LEU A 298 10.74 -2.16 -20.79
CA LEU A 298 10.19 -1.83 -22.09
C LEU A 298 11.29 -1.68 -23.15
N LEU A 299 10.89 -1.93 -24.44
CA LEU A 299 11.70 -1.73 -25.64
C LEU A 299 12.19 -0.29 -25.77
#